data_eac4e1b533c434eba00f0a2ebb92e11b
#
_entry.id   eac4e1b533c434eba00f0a2ebb92e11b
#
_cell.length_a   1.000
_cell.length_b   1.000
_cell.length_c   1.000
_cell.angle_alpha   90.00
_cell.angle_beta   90.00
_cell.angle_gamma   90.00
#
_symmetry.space_group_name_H-M   'P 1'
#
loop_
_entity.id
_entity.type
_entity.pdbx_description
1 polymer ?
#
loop_
_entity_poly.entity_id
_entity_poly.type
_entity_poly.pdbx_seq_one_letter_code
_entity_poly.pdbx_strand_id
1 'polypeptide(L)'
;MGRHGLAKTRRRSPLALVVGVVSAATLFVVGADSYPQVTSEAGCCDDIAASKPAGPPPVATPPIELKAVPAALPQTLPHGVAKETGLQVKTILTARAVSARFPEILDIGGVRSDPLKWHPHGMAIDVMIPNARSAAGKALGDSVLAYVLQNAERFDLNHVIWRQTIYKPNGSKRMMADRGGDTANHYDHVHIATDGGGYPREGQTYLR
;
A
#
# COMPACT_ATOMS: atom_id res chain seq x y z
N MET A 1 -27.02 38.77 51.60
CA MET A 1 -26.54 37.76 52.58
C MET A 1 -27.17 36.43 52.17
N GLY A 2 -26.36 35.38 51.98
CA GLY A 2 -26.87 34.03 51.62
C GLY A 2 -25.91 33.28 50.69
N ARG A 3 -24.77 32.79 51.19
CA ARG A 3 -23.87 31.88 50.46
C ARG A 3 -24.42 30.45 50.61
N HIS A 4 -24.73 29.80 49.46
CA HIS A 4 -24.96 28.36 49.43
C HIS A 4 -23.74 27.68 48.80
N GLY A 5 -22.95 27.03 49.64
CA GLY A 5 -21.85 26.14 49.21
C GLY A 5 -22.40 24.79 48.74
N LEU A 6 -22.04 24.39 47.49
CA LEU A 6 -22.33 23.07 46.95
C LEU A 6 -21.19 22.11 47.28
N ALA A 7 -21.54 21.05 48.03
CA ALA A 7 -20.64 19.98 48.43
C ALA A 7 -20.26 19.08 47.25
N LYS A 8 -18.96 18.86 47.07
CA LYS A 8 -18.34 18.03 46.03
C LYS A 8 -18.32 16.58 46.51
N THR A 9 -19.23 15.75 46.02
CA THR A 9 -19.26 14.31 46.31
C THR A 9 -18.16 13.59 45.49
N ARG A 10 -17.18 13.09 46.20
CA ARG A 10 -16.12 12.22 45.68
C ARG A 10 -16.71 10.79 45.52
N ARG A 11 -16.92 10.33 44.26
CA ARG A 11 -17.22 8.90 43.99
C ARG A 11 -15.92 8.10 44.07
N ARG A 12 -15.92 7.12 45.00
CA ARG A 12 -14.87 6.09 45.11
C ARG A 12 -15.19 4.97 44.12
N SER A 13 -14.22 4.66 43.25
CA SER A 13 -14.29 3.50 42.35
C SER A 13 -14.00 2.21 43.11
N PRO A 14 -14.70 1.10 42.86
CA PRO A 14 -14.35 -0.20 43.44
C PRO A 14 -13.17 -0.82 42.70
N LEU A 15 -12.26 -1.37 43.48
CA LEU A 15 -11.15 -2.22 43.03
C LEU A 15 -11.72 -3.52 42.43
N ALA A 16 -11.44 -3.80 41.15
CA ALA A 16 -11.73 -5.08 40.56
C ALA A 16 -10.54 -6.03 40.76
N LEU A 17 -10.86 -7.17 41.39
CA LEU A 17 -9.94 -8.29 41.60
C LEU A 17 -9.62 -8.95 40.26
N VAL A 18 -8.34 -9.05 39.89
CA VAL A 18 -7.88 -9.82 38.76
C VAL A 18 -7.65 -11.27 39.22
N VAL A 19 -8.48 -12.17 38.75
CA VAL A 19 -8.27 -13.63 38.88
C VAL A 19 -7.39 -14.06 37.68
N GLY A 20 -6.18 -14.52 37.98
CA GLY A 20 -5.27 -15.08 37.01
C GLY A 20 -5.74 -16.47 36.54
N VAL A 21 -5.87 -16.63 35.24
CA VAL A 21 -6.04 -17.94 34.60
C VAL A 21 -4.68 -18.36 34.02
N VAL A 22 -4.13 -19.42 34.59
CA VAL A 22 -2.93 -20.12 34.11
C VAL A 22 -3.36 -20.97 32.93
N SER A 23 -2.90 -20.61 31.71
CA SER A 23 -3.10 -21.44 30.52
C SER A 23 -1.88 -22.34 30.31
N ALA A 24 -2.12 -23.62 30.24
CA ALA A 24 -1.15 -24.69 29.98
C ALA A 24 -0.60 -24.56 28.54
N ALA A 25 0.72 -24.59 28.41
CA ALA A 25 1.43 -24.71 27.15
C ALA A 25 1.34 -26.14 26.64
N THR A 26 0.69 -26.35 25.49
CA THR A 26 0.79 -27.60 24.73
C THR A 26 1.99 -27.54 23.80
N LEU A 27 2.98 -28.39 24.07
CA LEU A 27 4.10 -28.66 23.18
C LEU A 27 3.60 -29.44 21.94
N PHE A 28 3.71 -28.86 20.75
CA PHE A 28 3.63 -29.58 19.49
C PHE A 28 5.04 -30.10 19.14
N VAL A 29 5.14 -31.43 19.12
CA VAL A 29 6.32 -32.14 18.56
C VAL A 29 6.24 -32.02 17.05
N VAL A 30 7.22 -31.36 16.44
CA VAL A 30 7.40 -31.31 14.98
C VAL A 30 8.05 -32.63 14.57
N GLY A 31 7.30 -33.44 13.83
CA GLY A 31 7.81 -34.63 13.17
C GLY A 31 8.77 -34.26 12.04
N ALA A 32 9.99 -34.78 12.09
CA ALA A 32 10.98 -34.68 11.03
C ALA A 32 10.59 -35.65 9.91
N ASP A 33 10.15 -35.12 8.75
CA ASP A 33 9.99 -35.92 7.54
C ASP A 33 11.38 -36.18 6.92
N SER A 34 11.76 -37.44 6.97
CA SER A 34 12.99 -37.97 6.36
C SER A 34 12.85 -38.03 4.83
N TYR A 35 13.67 -37.28 4.12
CA TYR A 35 13.82 -37.44 2.67
C TYR A 35 14.68 -38.67 2.38
N PRO A 36 14.33 -39.57 1.43
CA PRO A 36 15.18 -40.68 1.06
C PRO A 36 16.42 -40.20 0.32
N GLN A 37 17.56 -40.52 0.88
CA GLN A 37 18.87 -40.40 0.24
C GLN A 37 18.99 -41.47 -0.86
N VAL A 38 19.19 -41.01 -2.11
CA VAL A 38 19.57 -41.92 -3.21
C VAL A 38 21.05 -42.20 -3.10
N THR A 39 21.39 -43.38 -2.67
CA THR A 39 22.76 -43.89 -2.68
C THR A 39 23.19 -44.25 -4.12
N SER A 40 24.19 -43.56 -4.61
CA SER A 40 24.89 -43.88 -5.85
C SER A 40 25.80 -45.10 -5.60
N GLU A 41 25.45 -46.25 -6.15
CA GLU A 41 26.38 -47.40 -6.24
C GLU A 41 27.29 -47.21 -7.43
N ALA A 42 28.59 -47.26 -7.15
CA ALA A 42 29.64 -47.31 -8.14
C ALA A 42 29.75 -48.73 -8.73
N GLY A 43 29.43 -48.86 -10.01
CA GLY A 43 29.74 -50.08 -10.79
C GLY A 43 30.87 -49.82 -11.75
N CYS A 44 31.91 -50.63 -11.62
CA CYS A 44 33.13 -50.60 -12.46
C CYS A 44 32.89 -51.15 -13.87
N CYS A 45 33.61 -50.55 -14.83
CA CYS A 45 34.31 -51.12 -16.00
C CYS A 45 33.48 -51.88 -17.05
N ASP A 46 33.47 -51.34 -18.27
CA ASP A 46 34.01 -52.05 -19.43
C ASP A 46 34.22 -51.09 -20.62
N ASP A 47 35.45 -51.10 -21.14
CA ASP A 47 35.90 -50.40 -22.33
C ASP A 47 35.22 -50.94 -23.59
N ILE A 48 34.37 -50.09 -24.24
CA ILE A 48 34.06 -50.28 -25.64
C ILE A 48 34.31 -48.96 -26.38
N ALA A 49 35.40 -48.95 -27.16
CA ALA A 49 35.68 -47.87 -28.09
C ALA A 49 34.60 -47.80 -29.16
N ALA A 50 33.65 -46.86 -29.01
CA ALA A 50 32.68 -46.50 -30.04
C ALA A 50 33.07 -45.14 -30.61
N SER A 51 33.40 -45.12 -31.88
CA SER A 51 33.67 -43.94 -32.68
C SER A 51 32.51 -42.90 -32.57
N LYS A 52 32.89 -41.70 -32.17
CA LYS A 52 31.99 -40.53 -32.03
C LYS A 52 31.45 -40.14 -33.41
N PRO A 53 30.15 -40.15 -33.67
CA PRO A 53 29.61 -39.56 -34.88
C PRO A 53 29.82 -38.04 -34.82
N ALA A 54 30.30 -37.47 -35.93
CA ALA A 54 30.45 -36.03 -36.09
C ALA A 54 29.06 -35.38 -35.94
N GLY A 55 28.92 -34.49 -34.95
CA GLY A 55 27.72 -33.71 -34.76
C GLY A 55 27.48 -32.77 -35.94
N PRO A 56 26.22 -32.41 -36.20
CA PRO A 56 25.91 -31.47 -37.28
C PRO A 56 26.59 -30.12 -37.03
N PRO A 57 26.95 -29.40 -38.09
CA PRO A 57 27.60 -28.11 -37.96
C PRO A 57 26.74 -27.14 -37.16
N PRO A 58 27.34 -26.19 -36.40
CA PRO A 58 26.59 -25.22 -35.64
C PRO A 58 25.74 -24.36 -36.60
N VAL A 59 24.43 -24.42 -36.44
CA VAL A 59 23.50 -23.52 -37.12
C VAL A 59 23.78 -22.13 -36.57
N ALA A 60 24.31 -21.25 -37.38
CA ALA A 60 24.49 -19.83 -37.06
C ALA A 60 23.09 -19.22 -36.90
N THR A 61 22.66 -18.99 -35.66
CA THR A 61 21.50 -18.18 -35.36
C THR A 61 21.79 -16.74 -35.83
N PRO A 62 20.95 -16.14 -36.70
CA PRO A 62 21.13 -14.76 -37.05
C PRO A 62 21.01 -13.86 -35.81
N PRO A 63 21.79 -12.75 -35.75
CA PRO A 63 21.67 -11.81 -34.63
C PRO A 63 20.21 -11.33 -34.56
N ILE A 64 19.58 -11.50 -33.39
CA ILE A 64 18.29 -10.89 -33.10
C ILE A 64 18.54 -9.39 -32.97
N GLU A 65 18.27 -8.67 -34.07
CA GLU A 65 18.23 -7.21 -34.06
C GLU A 65 17.07 -6.77 -33.16
N LEU A 66 17.37 -6.46 -31.90
CA LEU A 66 16.44 -5.81 -30.98
C LEU A 66 16.13 -4.42 -31.54
N LYS A 67 15.10 -4.33 -32.38
CA LYS A 67 14.52 -3.02 -32.73
C LYS A 67 14.14 -2.33 -31.43
N ALA A 68 14.86 -1.26 -31.10
CA ALA A 68 14.50 -0.38 -30.00
C ALA A 68 13.05 0.08 -30.21
N VAL A 69 12.15 -0.34 -29.33
CA VAL A 69 10.78 0.17 -29.30
C VAL A 69 10.89 1.65 -28.97
N PRO A 70 10.37 2.57 -29.82
CA PRO A 70 10.43 3.99 -29.53
C PRO A 70 9.81 4.22 -28.16
N ALA A 71 10.52 4.93 -27.26
CA ALA A 71 9.96 5.33 -25.96
C ALA A 71 8.67 6.11 -26.24
N ALA A 72 7.54 5.63 -25.72
CA ALA A 72 6.27 6.31 -25.88
C ALA A 72 6.40 7.73 -25.33
N LEU A 73 5.95 8.73 -26.11
CA LEU A 73 5.95 10.13 -25.67
C LEU A 73 5.20 10.26 -24.36
N PRO A 74 5.66 11.11 -23.44
CA PRO A 74 4.96 11.34 -22.17
C PRO A 74 3.52 11.76 -22.44
N GLN A 75 2.57 10.96 -21.94
CA GLN A 75 1.15 11.25 -22.08
C GLN A 75 0.69 12.10 -20.91
N THR A 76 -0.11 13.14 -21.17
CA THR A 76 -0.75 13.92 -20.13
C THR A 76 -1.87 13.13 -19.45
N LEU A 77 -1.94 13.22 -18.12
CA LEU A 77 -3.05 12.68 -17.35
C LEU A 77 -4.26 13.64 -17.49
N PRO A 78 -5.43 13.13 -17.90
CA PRO A 78 -6.65 13.92 -17.90
C PRO A 78 -7.08 14.28 -16.47
N HIS A 79 -8.05 15.18 -16.34
CA HIS A 79 -8.75 15.39 -15.08
C HIS A 79 -9.38 14.08 -14.61
N GLY A 80 -9.23 13.79 -13.32
CA GLY A 80 -9.86 12.64 -12.67
C GLY A 80 -11.19 13.01 -12.00
N VAL A 81 -11.63 12.15 -11.08
CA VAL A 81 -12.88 12.35 -10.32
C VAL A 81 -12.73 13.34 -9.16
N ALA A 82 -11.51 13.65 -8.74
CA ALA A 82 -11.26 14.59 -7.64
C ALA A 82 -11.55 16.02 -8.04
N LYS A 83 -12.15 16.80 -7.11
CA LYS A 83 -12.22 18.26 -7.25
C LYS A 83 -10.83 18.85 -6.97
N GLU A 84 -10.18 19.40 -7.99
CA GLU A 84 -8.78 19.86 -7.90
C GLU A 84 -8.61 21.25 -7.28
N THR A 85 -9.70 22.02 -7.12
CA THR A 85 -9.66 23.38 -6.54
C THR A 85 -9.03 23.35 -5.16
N GLY A 86 -7.94 24.11 -4.97
CA GLY A 86 -7.20 24.20 -3.71
C GLY A 86 -6.27 23.04 -3.41
N LEU A 87 -6.19 22.03 -4.29
CA LEU A 87 -5.16 20.99 -4.18
C LEU A 87 -3.81 21.50 -4.71
N GLN A 88 -2.72 20.99 -4.15
CA GLN A 88 -1.37 21.26 -4.60
C GLN A 88 -0.94 20.32 -5.75
N VAL A 89 0.13 20.70 -6.48
CA VAL A 89 0.59 20.04 -7.73
C VAL A 89 0.77 18.53 -7.57
N LYS A 90 1.46 18.09 -6.52
CA LYS A 90 1.73 16.66 -6.29
C LYS A 90 0.47 15.90 -5.91
N THR A 91 -0.42 16.54 -5.19
CA THR A 91 -1.71 15.98 -4.80
C THR A 91 -2.63 15.82 -6.01
N ILE A 92 -2.68 16.81 -6.92
CA ILE A 92 -3.41 16.71 -8.19
C ILE A 92 -2.83 15.60 -9.08
N LEU A 93 -1.49 15.54 -9.21
CA LEU A 93 -0.83 14.47 -9.95
C LEU A 93 -1.25 13.09 -9.42
N THR A 94 -1.25 12.92 -8.12
CA THR A 94 -1.66 11.66 -7.46
C THR A 94 -3.13 11.35 -7.72
N ALA A 95 -4.03 12.32 -7.57
CA ALA A 95 -5.46 12.16 -7.81
C ALA A 95 -5.77 11.73 -9.25
N ARG A 96 -5.15 12.40 -10.23
CA ARG A 96 -5.29 12.05 -11.66
C ARG A 96 -4.74 10.67 -11.97
N ALA A 97 -3.56 10.33 -11.42
CA ALA A 97 -2.93 9.03 -11.63
C ALA A 97 -3.75 7.88 -11.02
N VAL A 98 -4.32 8.07 -9.82
CA VAL A 98 -5.23 7.11 -9.18
C VAL A 98 -6.50 6.94 -10.02
N SER A 99 -7.14 8.04 -10.43
CA SER A 99 -8.37 7.98 -11.28
C SER A 99 -8.11 7.26 -12.61
N ALA A 100 -6.96 7.51 -13.24
CA ALA A 100 -6.61 6.85 -14.51
C ALA A 100 -6.28 5.36 -14.34
N ARG A 101 -5.79 4.95 -13.18
CA ARG A 101 -5.38 3.56 -12.90
C ARG A 101 -6.51 2.70 -12.37
N PHE A 102 -7.44 3.30 -11.64
CA PHE A 102 -8.54 2.62 -10.94
C PHE A 102 -9.89 3.27 -11.33
N PRO A 103 -10.44 2.93 -12.50
CA PRO A 103 -11.71 3.49 -12.97
C PRO A 103 -12.91 3.11 -12.08
N GLU A 104 -12.75 2.13 -11.19
CA GLU A 104 -13.75 1.73 -10.20
C GLU A 104 -13.91 2.77 -9.08
N ILE A 105 -12.92 3.66 -8.89
CA ILE A 105 -12.97 4.76 -7.92
C ILE A 105 -13.77 5.90 -8.52
N LEU A 106 -14.94 6.16 -7.95
CA LEU A 106 -15.87 7.17 -8.44
C LEU A 106 -15.89 8.43 -7.57
N ASP A 107 -15.21 8.41 -6.42
CA ASP A 107 -15.18 9.54 -5.48
C ASP A 107 -13.79 9.66 -4.84
N ILE A 108 -13.23 10.88 -4.92
CA ILE A 108 -11.97 11.25 -4.28
C ILE A 108 -12.16 12.60 -3.59
N GLY A 109 -12.20 12.58 -2.26
CA GLY A 109 -12.25 13.77 -1.42
C GLY A 109 -10.93 14.53 -1.44
N GLY A 110 -10.99 15.85 -1.33
CA GLY A 110 -9.81 16.71 -1.36
C GLY A 110 -9.79 17.71 -0.20
N VAL A 111 -9.78 19.01 -0.53
CA VAL A 111 -9.73 20.09 0.45
C VAL A 111 -10.98 20.10 1.33
N ARG A 112 -10.78 20.06 2.62
CA ARG A 112 -11.82 20.17 3.67
C ARG A 112 -11.22 20.69 4.97
N SER A 113 -12.07 21.10 5.90
CA SER A 113 -11.63 21.40 7.26
C SER A 113 -11.13 20.13 7.97
N ASP A 114 -9.98 20.23 8.61
CA ASP A 114 -9.37 19.13 9.33
C ASP A 114 -8.41 19.70 10.41
N PRO A 115 -8.27 19.06 11.60
CA PRO A 115 -7.33 19.50 12.62
C PRO A 115 -5.86 19.46 12.17
N LEU A 116 -5.53 18.60 11.20
CA LEU A 116 -4.19 18.48 10.63
C LEU A 116 -4.11 19.24 9.30
N LYS A 117 -2.90 19.65 8.93
CA LYS A 117 -2.62 20.51 7.76
C LYS A 117 -2.97 19.86 6.40
N TRP A 118 -3.08 18.55 6.34
CA TRP A 118 -3.05 17.82 5.07
C TRP A 118 -4.20 18.21 4.13
N HIS A 119 -5.45 18.06 4.56
CA HIS A 119 -6.63 18.47 3.78
C HIS A 119 -6.79 19.97 3.64
N PRO A 120 -6.70 20.78 4.72
CA PRO A 120 -6.86 22.24 4.60
C PRO A 120 -5.88 22.91 3.65
N HIS A 121 -4.65 22.36 3.53
CA HIS A 121 -3.63 22.91 2.65
C HIS A 121 -3.57 22.23 1.27
N GLY A 122 -4.52 21.38 0.93
CA GLY A 122 -4.57 20.69 -0.36
C GLY A 122 -3.42 19.69 -0.58
N MET A 123 -2.87 19.16 0.50
CA MET A 123 -1.75 18.21 0.50
C MET A 123 -2.22 16.75 0.67
N ALA A 124 -3.53 16.50 0.77
CA ALA A 124 -4.07 15.16 0.88
C ALA A 124 -5.36 14.98 0.09
N ILE A 125 -5.62 13.74 -0.26
CA ILE A 125 -6.87 13.23 -0.83
C ILE A 125 -7.32 11.98 -0.09
N ASP A 126 -8.64 11.77 -0.06
CA ASP A 126 -9.29 10.55 0.44
C ASP A 126 -9.91 9.80 -0.72
N VAL A 127 -9.31 8.66 -1.09
CA VAL A 127 -9.80 7.79 -2.17
C VAL A 127 -10.86 6.86 -1.60
N MET A 128 -12.15 7.14 -1.88
CA MET A 128 -13.26 6.36 -1.35
C MET A 128 -13.31 4.98 -2.00
N ILE A 129 -13.35 3.92 -1.18
CA ILE A 129 -13.33 2.54 -1.67
C ILE A 129 -14.75 1.98 -1.69
N PRO A 130 -15.30 1.66 -2.87
CA PRO A 130 -16.63 1.06 -2.96
C PRO A 130 -16.67 -0.27 -2.23
N ASN A 131 -17.71 -0.48 -1.41
CA ASN A 131 -17.90 -1.70 -0.62
C ASN A 131 -16.67 -2.10 0.20
N ALA A 132 -15.99 -1.15 0.84
CA ALA A 132 -14.70 -1.30 1.52
C ALA A 132 -14.65 -2.43 2.57
N ARG A 133 -15.79 -2.86 3.10
CA ARG A 133 -15.89 -3.97 4.05
C ARG A 133 -15.92 -5.35 3.37
N SER A 134 -16.18 -5.41 2.06
CA SER A 134 -16.12 -6.66 1.30
C SER A 134 -14.67 -7.08 1.02
N ALA A 135 -14.46 -8.35 0.68
CA ALA A 135 -13.16 -8.85 0.26
C ALA A 135 -12.66 -8.12 -1.01
N ALA A 136 -13.56 -7.84 -1.96
CA ALA A 136 -13.23 -7.12 -3.20
C ALA A 136 -12.86 -5.65 -2.92
N GLY A 137 -13.64 -4.95 -2.06
CA GLY A 137 -13.32 -3.58 -1.67
C GLY A 137 -11.99 -3.50 -0.93
N LYS A 138 -11.73 -4.43 -0.01
CA LYS A 138 -10.42 -4.51 0.66
C LYS A 138 -9.28 -4.69 -0.35
N ALA A 139 -9.41 -5.62 -1.30
CA ALA A 139 -8.40 -5.88 -2.33
C ALA A 139 -8.16 -4.65 -3.23
N LEU A 140 -9.22 -3.89 -3.56
CA LEU A 140 -9.10 -2.64 -4.30
C LEU A 140 -8.30 -1.60 -3.49
N GLY A 141 -8.63 -1.39 -2.22
CA GLY A 141 -7.89 -0.48 -1.34
C GLY A 141 -6.42 -0.89 -1.15
N ASP A 142 -6.15 -2.20 -1.01
CA ASP A 142 -4.79 -2.74 -0.95
C ASP A 142 -4.03 -2.45 -2.27
N SER A 143 -4.72 -2.52 -3.44
CA SER A 143 -4.14 -2.22 -4.76
C SER A 143 -3.83 -0.72 -4.92
N VAL A 144 -4.71 0.16 -4.45
CA VAL A 144 -4.48 1.63 -4.42
C VAL A 144 -3.27 1.94 -3.54
N LEU A 145 -3.21 1.39 -2.33
CA LEU A 145 -2.07 1.54 -1.41
C LEU A 145 -0.75 1.11 -2.08
N ALA A 146 -0.72 -0.09 -2.67
CA ALA A 146 0.47 -0.61 -3.33
C ALA A 146 0.92 0.28 -4.49
N TYR A 147 -0.01 0.72 -5.34
CA TYR A 147 0.28 1.62 -6.46
C TYR A 147 0.88 2.94 -6.01
N VAL A 148 0.32 3.56 -4.98
CA VAL A 148 0.79 4.86 -4.47
C VAL A 148 2.18 4.73 -3.85
N LEU A 149 2.44 3.67 -3.08
CA LEU A 149 3.76 3.39 -2.51
C LEU A 149 4.82 3.11 -3.59
N GLN A 150 4.47 2.38 -4.67
CA GLN A 150 5.37 2.15 -5.81
C GLN A 150 5.74 3.43 -6.57
N ASN A 151 4.88 4.45 -6.52
CA ASN A 151 5.09 5.75 -7.16
C ASN A 151 5.44 6.86 -6.15
N ALA A 152 5.96 6.50 -4.98
CA ALA A 152 6.14 7.42 -3.86
C ALA A 152 7.02 8.63 -4.22
N GLU A 153 8.12 8.43 -4.91
CA GLU A 153 9.02 9.51 -5.38
C GLU A 153 8.31 10.43 -6.38
N ARG A 154 7.63 9.86 -7.37
CA ARG A 154 6.88 10.63 -8.38
C ARG A 154 5.82 11.53 -7.76
N PHE A 155 5.11 11.01 -6.75
CA PHE A 155 4.03 11.72 -6.05
C PHE A 155 4.52 12.62 -4.92
N ASP A 156 5.81 12.59 -4.59
CA ASP A 156 6.36 13.27 -3.41
C ASP A 156 5.55 12.87 -2.15
N LEU A 157 5.41 11.55 -1.99
CA LEU A 157 4.52 10.93 -1.03
C LEU A 157 5.04 11.14 0.39
N ASN A 158 4.20 11.69 1.27
CA ASN A 158 4.51 11.78 2.69
C ASN A 158 4.08 10.52 3.47
N HIS A 159 2.83 10.12 3.33
CA HIS A 159 2.28 8.89 3.91
C HIS A 159 0.96 8.48 3.29
N VAL A 160 0.58 7.23 3.52
CA VAL A 160 -0.75 6.70 3.21
C VAL A 160 -1.35 6.14 4.49
N ILE A 161 -2.67 6.31 4.68
CA ILE A 161 -3.38 5.63 5.76
C ILE A 161 -4.45 4.73 5.14
N TRP A 162 -4.41 3.46 5.50
CA TRP A 162 -5.40 2.48 5.10
C TRP A 162 -5.60 1.46 6.21
N ARG A 163 -6.87 1.20 6.55
CA ARG A 163 -7.27 0.23 7.58
C ARG A 163 -6.48 0.40 8.87
N GLN A 164 -6.59 1.60 9.46
CA GLN A 164 -5.98 1.96 10.76
C GLN A 164 -4.44 1.89 10.77
N THR A 165 -3.79 1.83 9.61
CA THR A 165 -2.33 1.72 9.51
C THR A 165 -1.75 2.85 8.66
N ILE A 166 -0.75 3.56 9.20
CA ILE A 166 0.06 4.54 8.47
C ILE A 166 1.22 3.82 7.79
N TYR A 167 1.39 4.06 6.50
CA TYR A 167 2.49 3.57 5.67
C TYR A 167 3.34 4.74 5.20
N LYS A 168 4.67 4.58 5.26
CA LYS A 168 5.63 5.58 4.81
C LYS A 168 6.38 5.12 3.56
N PRO A 169 6.89 6.06 2.72
CA PRO A 169 7.69 5.73 1.54
C PRO A 169 8.93 4.88 1.83
N ASN A 170 9.51 5.03 3.02
CA ASN A 170 10.68 4.25 3.46
C ASN A 170 10.37 2.82 3.90
N GLY A 171 9.13 2.33 3.66
CA GLY A 171 8.69 0.99 4.03
C GLY A 171 8.24 0.83 5.49
N SER A 172 8.43 1.83 6.35
CA SER A 172 7.93 1.76 7.72
C SER A 172 6.40 1.85 7.77
N LYS A 173 5.82 1.12 8.73
CA LYS A 173 4.38 1.15 8.98
C LYS A 173 4.08 1.16 10.47
N ARG A 174 2.96 1.80 10.85
CA ARG A 174 2.53 1.90 12.25
C ARG A 174 1.01 1.89 12.33
N MET A 175 0.48 1.04 13.20
CA MET A 175 -0.95 1.05 13.53
C MET A 175 -1.30 2.31 14.32
N MET A 176 -2.43 2.92 13.99
CA MET A 176 -3.01 4.05 14.74
C MET A 176 -3.81 3.55 15.93
N ALA A 177 -3.96 4.40 16.93
CA ALA A 177 -4.97 4.19 17.95
C ALA A 177 -6.38 4.17 17.34
N ASP A 178 -7.28 3.38 17.90
CA ASP A 178 -8.68 3.38 17.51
C ASP A 178 -9.31 4.76 17.79
N ARG A 179 -9.93 5.34 16.77
CA ARG A 179 -10.60 6.66 16.79
C ARG A 179 -12.13 6.56 16.73
N GLY A 180 -12.67 5.32 16.75
CA GLY A 180 -14.09 5.04 16.63
C GLY A 180 -14.61 5.17 15.20
N GLY A 181 -15.26 4.15 14.70
CA GLY A 181 -15.88 4.11 13.37
C GLY A 181 -14.93 3.99 12.18
N ASP A 182 -15.53 3.68 11.03
CA ASP A 182 -14.79 3.32 9.82
C ASP A 182 -14.00 4.48 9.23
N THR A 183 -14.64 5.62 9.08
CA THR A 183 -14.03 6.80 8.48
C THR A 183 -12.87 7.33 9.32
N ALA A 184 -13.04 7.41 10.65
CA ALA A 184 -11.96 7.87 11.55
C ALA A 184 -10.76 6.92 11.58
N ASN A 185 -11.00 5.62 11.30
CA ASN A 185 -9.98 4.58 11.24
C ASN A 185 -9.55 4.22 9.80
N HIS A 186 -10.03 4.96 8.79
CA HIS A 186 -9.65 4.76 7.38
C HIS A 186 -9.96 3.33 6.87
N TYR A 187 -11.12 2.77 7.25
CA TYR A 187 -11.59 1.48 6.75
C TYR A 187 -12.42 1.60 5.47
N ASP A 188 -12.95 2.78 5.16
CA ASP A 188 -13.81 3.09 4.02
C ASP A 188 -13.10 3.86 2.89
N HIS A 189 -11.90 4.39 3.14
CA HIS A 189 -11.10 5.13 2.16
C HIS A 189 -9.59 4.95 2.38
N VAL A 190 -8.82 5.17 1.32
CA VAL A 190 -7.35 5.30 1.39
C VAL A 190 -7.01 6.78 1.45
N HIS A 191 -6.52 7.25 2.61
CA HIS A 191 -5.99 8.60 2.77
C HIS A 191 -4.58 8.68 2.21
N ILE A 192 -4.31 9.62 1.31
CA ILE A 192 -3.00 9.79 0.66
C ILE A 192 -2.53 11.22 0.89
N ALA A 193 -1.43 11.40 1.61
CA ALA A 193 -0.81 12.69 1.85
C ALA A 193 0.51 12.81 1.08
N THR A 194 0.71 13.96 0.42
CA THR A 194 1.92 14.33 -0.33
C THR A 194 2.62 15.50 0.34
N ASP A 195 3.85 15.81 -0.06
CA ASP A 195 4.52 17.04 0.38
C ASP A 195 4.14 18.27 -0.47
N GLY A 196 3.10 18.12 -1.30
CA GLY A 196 2.34 19.19 -1.95
C GLY A 196 2.96 19.74 -3.23
N GLY A 197 4.13 20.31 -3.18
CA GLY A 197 4.82 20.90 -4.32
C GLY A 197 4.28 22.29 -4.76
N GLY A 198 3.52 22.96 -3.90
CA GLY A 198 2.91 24.26 -4.20
C GLY A 198 1.63 24.18 -5.00
N TYR A 199 0.96 25.33 -5.21
CA TYR A 199 -0.28 25.40 -5.97
C TYR A 199 -0.01 25.47 -7.47
N PRO A 200 -0.93 24.93 -8.31
CA PRO A 200 -0.79 24.95 -9.76
C PRO A 200 -0.64 26.36 -10.33
N ARG A 201 0.20 26.49 -11.35
CA ARG A 201 0.32 27.70 -12.16
C ARG A 201 -0.48 27.52 -13.45
N GLU A 202 -0.76 28.62 -14.14
CA GLU A 202 -1.37 28.57 -15.46
C GLU A 202 -0.54 27.68 -16.42
N GLY A 203 -1.21 26.81 -17.18
CA GLY A 203 -0.55 25.86 -18.08
C GLY A 203 0.09 24.64 -17.40
N GLN A 204 -0.11 24.43 -16.09
CA GLN A 204 0.42 23.26 -15.40
C GLN A 204 -0.05 21.95 -16.02
N THR A 205 0.88 21.11 -16.45
CA THR A 205 0.61 19.77 -16.99
C THR A 205 1.01 18.67 -16.02
N TYR A 206 0.32 17.53 -16.13
CA TYR A 206 0.57 16.35 -15.30
C TYR A 206 0.82 15.16 -16.23
N LEU A 207 2.00 14.57 -16.16
CA LEU A 207 2.41 13.48 -17.05
C LEU A 207 2.19 12.12 -16.40
N ARG A 208 1.90 11.13 -17.27
CA ARG A 208 1.75 9.72 -16.86
C ARG A 208 3.08 9.11 -16.45
#